data_29f0bcdca220824847dae5b8b590b97a
#
_entry.id   29f0bcdca220824847dae5b8b590b97a
#
_cell.length_a   1.000
_cell.length_b   1.000
_cell.length_c   1.000
_cell.angle_alpha   90.00
_cell.angle_beta   90.00
_cell.angle_gamma   90.00
#
_symmetry.space_group_name_H-M   'P 1'
#
loop_
_entity.id
_entity.type
_entity.pdbx_description
1 polymer ?
#
loop_
_entity_poly.entity_id
_entity_poly.type
_entity_poly.pdbx_seq_one_letter_code
_entity_poly.pdbx_strand_id
1 'polypeptide(L)'
;MEVRCQYCGQVHRVPRDIFGDREKAELSCAACGKVFQVVNPKLATLKIDTTRKKVSTVTDCVSPEGHKLRLPAQKDLSLKVLEGDERGTVYPVNKPRVTIGRTNADISLHDAAASRVHCALEVSDEDVLVRDLDSTNGTLVDNQPIRTAKLSNGSTFKVGKHLFQLVIAAKGA
;
A
#
# COMPACT_ATOMS: atom_id res chain seq x y z
N MET A 1 -10.99 27.41 -3.15
CA MET A 1 -9.83 26.60 -2.69
C MET A 1 -9.50 25.52 -3.71
N GLU A 2 -8.28 25.00 -3.70
CA GLU A 2 -7.89 23.93 -4.60
C GLU A 2 -7.92 22.60 -3.85
N VAL A 3 -8.54 21.60 -4.45
CA VAL A 3 -8.63 20.23 -3.91
C VAL A 3 -8.16 19.24 -4.96
N ARG A 4 -7.47 18.21 -4.54
CA ARG A 4 -6.98 17.16 -5.44
C ARG A 4 -7.87 15.93 -5.34
N CYS A 5 -8.24 15.40 -6.50
CA CYS A 5 -8.93 14.12 -6.57
C CYS A 5 -8.02 13.01 -6.05
N GLN A 6 -8.48 12.26 -5.06
CA GLN A 6 -7.73 11.16 -4.45
C GLN A 6 -7.52 9.96 -5.40
N TYR A 7 -8.26 9.91 -6.53
CA TYR A 7 -8.19 8.79 -7.48
C TYR A 7 -7.28 9.05 -8.67
N CYS A 8 -7.22 10.29 -9.19
CA CYS A 8 -6.45 10.61 -10.38
C CYS A 8 -5.47 11.79 -10.20
N GLY A 9 -5.47 12.43 -9.03
CA GLY A 9 -4.57 13.55 -8.74
C GLY A 9 -4.95 14.89 -9.38
N GLN A 10 -6.02 14.94 -10.21
CA GLN A 10 -6.47 16.16 -10.86
C GLN A 10 -6.86 17.22 -9.83
N VAL A 11 -6.41 18.45 -10.04
CA VAL A 11 -6.75 19.60 -9.18
C VAL A 11 -8.05 20.24 -9.65
N HIS A 12 -8.96 20.44 -8.72
CA HIS A 12 -10.24 21.12 -8.93
C HIS A 12 -10.28 22.41 -8.10
N ARG A 13 -10.71 23.50 -8.73
CA ARG A 13 -11.02 24.74 -8.02
C ARG A 13 -12.45 24.72 -7.55
N VAL A 14 -12.64 24.73 -6.25
CA VAL A 14 -13.95 24.62 -5.62
C VAL A 14 -14.25 25.90 -4.84
N PRO A 15 -15.45 26.46 -4.99
CA PRO A 15 -15.85 27.60 -4.19
C PRO A 15 -15.91 27.20 -2.70
N ARG A 16 -15.66 28.15 -1.81
CA ARG A 16 -15.62 27.88 -0.36
C ARG A 16 -17.01 27.57 0.23
N ASP A 17 -18.04 27.96 -0.48
CA ASP A 17 -19.43 27.82 -0.05
C ASP A 17 -20.01 26.41 -0.25
N ILE A 18 -19.26 25.52 -0.92
CA ILE A 18 -19.69 24.14 -1.18
C ILE A 18 -19.98 23.34 0.09
N PHE A 19 -19.37 23.73 1.19
CA PHE A 19 -19.55 23.06 2.48
C PHE A 19 -20.80 23.52 3.22
N GLY A 20 -21.28 24.78 2.99
CA GLY A 20 -22.31 25.37 3.83
C GLY A 20 -21.93 25.17 5.31
N ASP A 21 -22.86 24.64 6.11
CA ASP A 21 -22.61 24.27 7.52
C ASP A 21 -22.14 22.82 7.71
N ARG A 22 -21.77 22.13 6.63
CA ARG A 22 -21.37 20.72 6.66
C ARG A 22 -19.87 20.58 6.82
N GLU A 23 -19.48 19.56 7.57
CA GLU A 23 -18.07 19.20 7.79
C GLU A 23 -17.42 18.58 6.54
N LYS A 24 -18.22 17.93 5.70
CA LYS A 24 -17.78 17.23 4.48
C LYS A 24 -18.67 17.58 3.29
N ALA A 25 -18.06 17.68 2.12
CA ALA A 25 -18.75 17.82 0.85
C ALA A 25 -18.30 16.74 -0.13
N GLU A 26 -19.22 16.28 -0.97
CA GLU A 26 -18.94 15.33 -2.03
C GLU A 26 -18.74 16.05 -3.36
N LEU A 27 -17.68 15.69 -4.07
CA LEU A 27 -17.33 16.24 -5.36
C LEU A 27 -17.16 15.12 -6.38
N SER A 28 -17.72 15.33 -7.58
CA SER A 28 -17.41 14.45 -8.71
C SER A 28 -16.21 15.00 -9.48
N CYS A 29 -15.26 14.13 -9.76
CA CYS A 29 -14.10 14.49 -10.55
C CYS A 29 -14.44 14.54 -12.04
N ALA A 30 -14.31 15.70 -12.67
CA ALA A 30 -14.56 15.86 -14.09
C ALA A 30 -13.58 15.06 -14.98
N ALA A 31 -12.41 14.72 -14.46
CA ALA A 31 -11.40 13.98 -15.21
C ALA A 31 -11.58 12.45 -15.16
N CYS A 32 -12.01 11.89 -14.02
CA CYS A 32 -12.15 10.44 -13.86
C CYS A 32 -13.56 9.97 -13.51
N GLY A 33 -14.53 10.89 -13.37
CA GLY A 33 -15.92 10.60 -13.08
C GLY A 33 -16.22 10.07 -11.67
N LYS A 34 -15.19 9.88 -10.84
CA LYS A 34 -15.36 9.33 -9.48
C LYS A 34 -15.74 10.42 -8.49
N VAL A 35 -16.65 10.07 -7.57
CA VAL A 35 -17.03 10.93 -6.45
C VAL A 35 -16.01 10.76 -5.31
N PHE A 36 -15.58 11.87 -4.72
CA PHE A 36 -14.68 11.88 -3.57
C PHE A 36 -15.12 12.92 -2.54
N GLN A 37 -14.79 12.68 -1.29
CA GLN A 37 -15.15 13.56 -0.19
C GLN A 37 -14.05 14.57 0.10
N VAL A 38 -14.45 15.81 0.37
CA VAL A 38 -13.57 16.90 0.78
C VAL A 38 -14.00 17.39 2.15
N VAL A 39 -13.07 17.60 3.04
CA VAL A 39 -13.31 18.08 4.41
C VAL A 39 -13.18 19.60 4.47
N ASN A 40 -14.09 20.24 5.22
CA ASN A 40 -14.05 21.69 5.43
C ASN A 40 -12.86 22.08 6.32
N PRO A 41 -11.87 22.82 5.81
CA PRO A 41 -10.69 23.18 6.59
C PRO A 41 -10.99 24.11 7.77
N LYS A 42 -12.13 24.80 7.78
CA LYS A 42 -12.53 25.68 8.90
C LYS A 42 -13.09 24.90 10.09
N LEU A 43 -13.69 23.73 9.86
CA LEU A 43 -14.25 22.88 10.92
C LEU A 43 -13.28 21.79 11.37
N ALA A 44 -12.26 21.49 10.57
CA ALA A 44 -11.22 20.53 10.92
C ALA A 44 -10.31 21.01 12.08
N THR A 45 -10.34 22.30 12.43
CA THR A 45 -9.48 22.89 13.46
C THR A 45 -10.08 22.84 14.89
N LEU A 46 -11.29 22.32 15.07
CA LEU A 46 -11.98 22.38 16.37
C LEU A 46 -12.05 21.07 17.16
N LYS A 47 -11.41 20.02 16.70
CA LYS A 47 -11.28 18.76 17.47
C LYS A 47 -9.84 18.29 17.56
N ILE A 48 -8.98 19.12 18.18
CA ILE A 48 -7.81 18.59 18.85
C ILE A 48 -8.26 18.20 20.26
N ASP A 49 -8.81 17.02 20.39
CA ASP A 49 -8.93 16.37 21.68
C ASP A 49 -7.53 16.05 22.17
N THR A 50 -7.05 16.93 23.05
CA THR A 50 -5.79 16.78 23.76
C THR A 50 -5.94 15.74 24.88
N THR A 51 -6.36 14.55 24.53
CA THR A 51 -6.10 13.39 25.36
C THR A 51 -4.92 12.66 24.73
N ARG A 52 -3.73 13.05 25.18
CA ARG A 52 -2.48 12.32 24.99
C ARG A 52 -2.63 10.90 25.57
N LYS A 53 -3.41 10.07 24.95
CA LYS A 53 -3.26 8.64 25.07
C LYS A 53 -2.10 8.30 24.15
N LYS A 54 -0.99 7.86 24.75
CA LYS A 54 0.16 7.26 24.08
C LYS A 54 -0.38 6.33 22.99
N VAL A 55 -0.45 6.83 21.75
CA VAL A 55 -0.76 5.99 20.60
C VAL A 55 0.49 5.16 20.38
N SER A 56 0.49 3.99 20.96
CA SER A 56 1.27 2.89 20.42
C SER A 56 0.79 2.74 18.98
N THR A 57 1.59 3.18 18.04
CA THR A 57 1.37 3.07 16.61
C THR A 57 1.47 1.60 16.21
N VAL A 58 0.52 0.81 16.67
CA VAL A 58 0.22 -0.47 16.04
C VAL A 58 -1.08 -0.21 15.30
N THR A 59 -0.96 0.29 14.08
CA THR A 59 -2.07 0.26 13.14
C THR A 59 -2.35 -1.22 12.90
N ASP A 60 -3.36 -1.75 13.57
CA ASP A 60 -3.87 -3.08 13.28
C ASP A 60 -4.40 -3.04 11.84
N CYS A 61 -3.52 -3.30 10.89
CA CYS A 61 -3.89 -3.54 9.51
C CYS A 61 -4.55 -4.91 9.48
N VAL A 62 -5.81 -4.95 9.12
CA VAL A 62 -6.55 -6.19 8.91
C VAL A 62 -6.56 -6.47 7.41
N SER A 63 -6.22 -7.67 6.98
CA SER A 63 -6.37 -8.09 5.60
C SER A 63 -7.86 -8.14 5.22
N PRO A 64 -8.22 -8.09 3.93
CA PRO A 64 -9.61 -8.25 3.49
C PRO A 64 -10.26 -9.55 3.96
N GLU A 65 -9.48 -10.54 4.34
CA GLU A 65 -9.92 -11.84 4.87
C GLU A 65 -10.00 -11.90 6.39
N GLY A 66 -9.78 -10.75 7.07
CA GLY A 66 -9.89 -10.65 8.53
C GLY A 66 -8.63 -11.08 9.31
N HIS A 67 -7.52 -11.39 8.64
CA HIS A 67 -6.26 -11.71 9.31
C HIS A 67 -5.60 -10.46 9.88
N LYS A 68 -5.21 -10.53 11.14
CA LYS A 68 -4.48 -9.45 11.80
C LYS A 68 -3.05 -9.39 11.25
N LEU A 69 -2.75 -8.32 10.53
CA LEU A 69 -1.42 -8.09 9.97
C LEU A 69 -0.51 -7.46 11.03
N ARG A 70 0.64 -8.07 11.25
CA ARG A 70 1.63 -7.61 12.22
C ARG A 70 3.03 -8.03 11.80
N LEU A 71 4.00 -7.14 12.00
CA LEU A 71 5.40 -7.51 11.83
C LEU A 71 5.85 -8.38 13.01
N PRO A 72 6.46 -9.55 12.76
CA PRO A 72 7.02 -10.38 13.81
C PRO A 72 8.16 -9.65 14.51
N ALA A 73 8.12 -9.59 15.84
CA ALA A 73 9.08 -8.83 16.64
C ALA A 73 10.52 -9.40 16.58
N GLN A 74 10.65 -10.68 16.25
CA GLN A 74 11.93 -11.43 16.29
C GLN A 74 12.49 -11.75 14.91
N LYS A 75 11.86 -11.27 13.83
CA LYS A 75 12.29 -11.55 12.47
C LYS A 75 12.41 -10.25 11.68
N ASP A 76 13.48 -10.12 10.95
CA ASP A 76 13.64 -9.07 9.94
C ASP A 76 13.29 -9.63 8.57
N LEU A 77 12.36 -8.98 7.90
CA LEU A 77 11.93 -9.36 6.58
C LEU A 77 12.47 -8.37 5.56
N SER A 78 12.93 -8.88 4.44
CA SER A 78 13.36 -8.07 3.30
C SER A 78 13.00 -8.75 1.99
N LEU A 79 12.84 -7.94 0.94
CA LEU A 79 12.66 -8.39 -0.42
C LEU A 79 13.93 -8.08 -1.20
N LYS A 80 14.57 -9.11 -1.74
CA LYS A 80 15.74 -8.98 -2.61
C LYS A 80 15.28 -9.08 -4.06
N VAL A 81 15.73 -8.15 -4.89
CA VAL A 81 15.47 -8.19 -6.33
C VAL A 81 16.52 -9.07 -7.00
N LEU A 82 16.09 -10.16 -7.62
CA LEU A 82 16.95 -11.10 -8.33
C LEU A 82 17.06 -10.77 -9.83
N GLU A 83 15.97 -10.30 -10.43
CA GLU A 83 15.89 -9.92 -11.85
C GLU A 83 15.14 -8.59 -12.01
N GLY A 84 15.44 -7.88 -13.08
CA GLY A 84 14.87 -6.59 -13.44
C GLY A 84 15.89 -5.45 -13.38
N ASP A 85 15.43 -4.22 -13.64
CA ASP A 85 16.31 -3.04 -13.70
C ASP A 85 16.94 -2.71 -12.33
N GLU A 86 16.32 -3.16 -11.25
CA GLU A 86 16.75 -2.92 -9.87
C GLU A 86 17.41 -4.17 -9.24
N ARG A 87 17.97 -5.05 -10.07
CA ARG A 87 18.64 -6.26 -9.61
C ARG A 87 19.71 -5.98 -8.56
N GLY A 88 19.66 -6.74 -7.46
CA GLY A 88 20.58 -6.60 -6.33
C GLY A 88 20.10 -5.65 -5.23
N THR A 89 19.04 -4.89 -5.48
CA THR A 89 18.44 -4.03 -4.46
C THR A 89 17.73 -4.88 -3.41
N VAL A 90 17.83 -4.45 -2.14
CA VAL A 90 17.14 -5.09 -1.02
C VAL A 90 16.22 -4.06 -0.37
N TYR A 91 14.94 -4.38 -0.34
CA TYR A 91 13.91 -3.54 0.29
C TYR A 91 13.55 -4.10 1.67
N PRO A 92 13.79 -3.36 2.75
CA PRO A 92 13.34 -3.79 4.07
C PRO A 92 11.82 -3.73 4.19
N VAL A 93 11.20 -4.74 4.78
CA VAL A 93 9.78 -4.80 5.06
C VAL A 93 9.53 -4.23 6.46
N ASN A 94 9.22 -2.95 6.53
CA ASN A 94 9.04 -2.20 7.79
C ASN A 94 7.59 -2.02 8.19
N LYS A 95 6.66 -2.53 7.39
CA LYS A 95 5.22 -2.40 7.59
C LYS A 95 4.57 -3.77 7.46
N PRO A 96 3.46 -4.02 8.17
CA PRO A 96 2.71 -5.27 8.06
C PRO A 96 2.12 -5.49 6.65
N ARG A 97 1.95 -4.42 5.90
CA ARG A 97 1.50 -4.45 4.51
C ARG A 97 2.38 -3.52 3.69
N VAL A 98 3.01 -4.07 2.66
CA VAL A 98 3.87 -3.35 1.71
C VAL A 98 3.31 -3.54 0.32
N THR A 99 3.01 -2.44 -0.38
CA THR A 99 2.54 -2.47 -1.76
C THR A 99 3.71 -2.36 -2.73
N ILE A 100 3.61 -3.07 -3.84
CA ILE A 100 4.61 -3.09 -4.92
C ILE A 100 3.92 -2.73 -6.23
N GLY A 101 4.51 -1.85 -7.01
CA GLY A 101 3.95 -1.43 -8.29
C GLY A 101 4.80 -0.39 -9.00
N ARG A 102 4.31 0.10 -10.13
CA ARG A 102 5.03 1.09 -10.95
C ARG A 102 5.02 2.49 -10.32
N THR A 103 3.89 2.89 -9.72
CA THR A 103 3.69 4.20 -9.09
C THR A 103 2.67 4.08 -7.97
N ASN A 104 2.71 4.99 -6.98
CA ASN A 104 1.80 5.00 -5.83
C ASN A 104 1.85 3.71 -4.99
N ALA A 105 3.01 3.06 -4.94
CA ALA A 105 3.28 1.89 -4.13
C ALA A 105 4.43 2.19 -3.16
N ASP A 106 4.53 1.40 -2.08
CA ASP A 106 5.64 1.53 -1.13
C ASP A 106 6.99 1.20 -1.79
N ILE A 107 6.99 0.19 -2.65
CA ILE A 107 8.11 -0.17 -3.52
C ILE A 107 7.71 0.18 -4.95
N SER A 108 8.31 1.22 -5.50
CA SER A 108 8.05 1.69 -6.87
C SER A 108 9.07 1.11 -7.83
N LEU A 109 8.57 0.41 -8.86
CA LEU A 109 9.37 -0.24 -9.89
C LEU A 109 9.36 0.57 -11.19
N HIS A 110 10.51 0.74 -11.82
CA HIS A 110 10.61 1.37 -13.14
C HIS A 110 10.28 0.36 -14.24
N ASP A 111 9.06 -0.20 -14.21
CA ASP A 111 8.63 -1.23 -15.13
C ASP A 111 7.25 -0.93 -15.73
N ALA A 112 7.20 -0.75 -17.04
CA ALA A 112 5.95 -0.52 -17.77
C ALA A 112 5.00 -1.74 -17.73
N ALA A 113 5.53 -2.94 -17.51
CA ALA A 113 4.75 -4.16 -17.36
C ALA A 113 4.11 -4.31 -15.97
N ALA A 114 4.55 -3.52 -14.97
CA ALA A 114 3.94 -3.48 -13.67
C ALA A 114 2.75 -2.50 -13.65
N SER A 115 1.66 -2.88 -13.00
CA SER A 115 0.54 -1.99 -12.71
C SER A 115 0.95 -0.90 -11.70
N ARG A 116 0.22 0.20 -11.64
CA ARG A 116 0.49 1.31 -10.70
C ARG A 116 0.62 0.82 -9.26
N VAL A 117 -0.36 0.04 -8.79
CA VAL A 117 -0.28 -0.79 -7.61
C VAL A 117 -0.53 -2.21 -8.11
N HIS A 118 0.47 -3.09 -8.04
CA HIS A 118 0.43 -4.39 -8.69
C HIS A 118 0.06 -5.50 -7.71
N CYS A 119 0.79 -5.57 -6.60
CA CYS A 119 0.53 -6.54 -5.54
C CYS A 119 0.84 -5.95 -4.16
N ALA A 120 0.45 -6.66 -3.13
CA ALA A 120 0.79 -6.35 -1.75
C ALA A 120 1.42 -7.56 -1.07
N LEU A 121 2.47 -7.30 -0.29
CA LEU A 121 2.99 -8.25 0.67
C LEU A 121 2.29 -8.00 2.01
N GLU A 122 1.67 -9.02 2.55
CA GLU A 122 0.94 -8.98 3.82
C GLU A 122 1.65 -9.89 4.82
N VAL A 123 2.04 -9.33 5.96
CA VAL A 123 2.82 -10.03 6.99
C VAL A 123 1.96 -10.19 8.23
N SER A 124 1.91 -11.40 8.75
CA SER A 124 1.34 -11.75 10.06
C SER A 124 2.41 -12.38 10.96
N ASP A 125 2.08 -12.64 12.21
CA ASP A 125 3.01 -13.29 13.14
C ASP A 125 3.47 -14.68 12.65
N GLU A 126 2.63 -15.38 11.90
CA GLU A 126 2.86 -16.74 11.43
C GLU A 126 3.23 -16.83 9.95
N ASP A 127 2.66 -15.96 9.13
CA ASP A 127 2.66 -16.10 7.68
C ASP A 127 3.02 -14.81 6.96
N VAL A 128 3.64 -14.98 5.79
CA VAL A 128 3.83 -13.92 4.81
C VAL A 128 3.04 -14.30 3.56
N LEU A 129 2.16 -13.42 3.12
CA LEU A 129 1.33 -13.62 1.94
C LEU A 129 1.67 -12.57 0.88
N VAL A 130 1.69 -12.97 -0.38
CA VAL A 130 1.64 -12.06 -1.51
C VAL A 130 0.25 -12.11 -2.13
N ARG A 131 -0.35 -10.93 -2.34
CA ARG A 131 -1.67 -10.78 -2.91
C ARG A 131 -1.62 -9.92 -4.16
N ASP A 132 -2.13 -10.43 -5.26
CA ASP A 132 -2.33 -9.64 -6.48
C ASP A 132 -3.48 -8.65 -6.30
N LEU A 133 -3.29 -7.41 -6.71
CA LEU A 133 -4.28 -6.32 -6.59
C LEU A 133 -4.93 -6.01 -7.95
N ASP A 134 -5.45 -7.05 -8.60
CA ASP A 134 -6.04 -6.97 -9.94
C ASP A 134 -5.08 -6.34 -10.97
N SER A 135 -3.84 -6.80 -10.94
CA SER A 135 -2.81 -6.33 -11.86
C SER A 135 -3.10 -6.76 -13.30
N THR A 136 -2.63 -5.98 -14.26
CA THR A 136 -2.88 -6.25 -15.70
C THR A 136 -2.19 -7.54 -16.17
N ASN A 137 -0.97 -7.79 -15.70
CA ASN A 137 -0.17 -8.94 -16.13
C ASN A 137 -0.15 -10.10 -15.11
N GLY A 138 -0.76 -9.88 -13.94
CA GLY A 138 -0.77 -10.86 -12.85
C GLY A 138 0.55 -10.93 -12.08
N THR A 139 0.47 -11.43 -10.86
CA THR A 139 1.62 -11.78 -10.02
C THR A 139 1.87 -13.28 -10.15
N LEU A 140 3.12 -13.67 -10.35
CA LEU A 140 3.52 -15.07 -10.51
C LEU A 140 4.31 -15.54 -9.30
N VAL A 141 3.97 -16.72 -8.77
CA VAL A 141 4.79 -17.46 -7.80
C VAL A 141 5.12 -18.81 -8.44
N ASP A 142 6.40 -19.14 -8.48
CA ASP A 142 6.89 -20.36 -9.16
C ASP A 142 6.38 -20.48 -10.61
N ASN A 143 6.35 -19.35 -11.35
CA ASN A 143 5.83 -19.21 -12.71
C ASN A 143 4.32 -19.48 -12.88
N GLN A 144 3.56 -19.55 -11.79
CA GLN A 144 2.12 -19.69 -11.83
C GLN A 144 1.42 -18.39 -11.41
N PRO A 145 0.41 -17.92 -12.15
CA PRO A 145 -0.35 -16.74 -11.78
C PRO A 145 -1.16 -17.03 -10.51
N ILE A 146 -1.07 -16.11 -9.56
CA ILE A 146 -1.74 -16.23 -8.26
C ILE A 146 -2.63 -15.03 -7.98
N ARG A 147 -3.66 -15.23 -7.17
CA ARG A 147 -4.40 -14.16 -6.52
C ARG A 147 -3.86 -13.88 -5.12
N THR A 148 -3.56 -14.93 -4.39
CA THR A 148 -2.92 -14.89 -3.09
C THR A 148 -2.08 -16.15 -2.93
N ALA A 149 -0.87 -16.00 -2.43
CA ALA A 149 0.02 -17.13 -2.15
C ALA A 149 0.79 -16.89 -0.85
N LYS A 150 0.99 -17.96 -0.10
CA LYS A 150 1.85 -17.97 1.09
C LYS A 150 3.30 -18.06 0.65
N LEU A 151 4.14 -17.21 1.22
CA LEU A 151 5.57 -17.18 0.98
C LEU A 151 6.32 -17.69 2.21
N SER A 152 7.37 -18.45 1.95
CA SER A 152 8.34 -18.89 2.95
C SER A 152 9.67 -18.18 2.73
N ASN A 153 10.61 -18.34 3.68
CA ASN A 153 11.98 -17.85 3.48
C ASN A 153 12.60 -18.44 2.21
N GLY A 154 13.10 -17.57 1.35
CA GLY A 154 13.67 -17.96 0.05
C GLY A 154 12.65 -18.08 -1.08
N SER A 155 11.34 -18.01 -0.81
CA SER A 155 10.32 -18.02 -1.87
C SER A 155 10.48 -16.85 -2.83
N THR A 156 10.21 -17.09 -4.11
CA THR A 156 10.29 -16.08 -5.16
C THR A 156 8.93 -15.79 -5.76
N PHE A 157 8.71 -14.53 -6.12
CA PHE A 157 7.54 -14.11 -6.87
C PHE A 157 7.93 -13.05 -7.91
N LYS A 158 7.19 -13.02 -9.00
CA LYS A 158 7.48 -12.15 -10.14
C LYS A 158 6.40 -11.10 -10.32
N VAL A 159 6.83 -9.86 -10.52
CA VAL A 159 5.99 -8.69 -10.81
C VAL A 159 6.53 -8.01 -12.06
N GLY A 160 5.81 -8.12 -13.17
CA GLY A 160 6.30 -7.65 -14.46
C GLY A 160 7.62 -8.34 -14.84
N LYS A 161 8.69 -7.56 -15.01
CA LYS A 161 10.05 -8.05 -15.30
C LYS A 161 10.89 -8.33 -14.05
N HIS A 162 10.40 -7.95 -12.87
CA HIS A 162 11.14 -8.06 -11.63
C HIS A 162 10.84 -9.37 -10.91
N LEU A 163 11.88 -10.08 -10.53
CA LEU A 163 11.82 -11.28 -9.70
C LEU A 163 12.29 -10.91 -8.28
N PHE A 164 11.41 -11.08 -7.32
CA PHE A 164 11.67 -10.84 -5.90
C PHE A 164 11.88 -12.14 -5.16
N GLN A 165 12.77 -12.12 -4.19
CA GLN A 165 12.95 -13.18 -3.21
C GLN A 165 12.66 -12.66 -1.81
N LEU A 166 11.81 -13.38 -1.08
CA LEU A 166 11.58 -13.11 0.33
C LEU A 166 12.73 -13.64 1.17
N VAL A 167 13.36 -12.78 1.94
CA VAL A 167 14.40 -13.13 2.88
C VAL A 167 13.90 -12.86 4.29
N ILE A 168 13.85 -13.89 5.11
CA ILE A 168 13.48 -13.82 6.52
C ILE A 168 14.73 -14.15 7.35
N ALA A 169 15.23 -13.17 8.07
CA ALA A 169 16.37 -13.33 8.97
C ALA A 169 15.88 -13.25 10.42
N ALA A 170 16.56 -13.95 11.33
CA ALA A 170 16.35 -13.70 12.74
C ALA A 170 16.86 -12.29 13.06
N LYS A 171 16.08 -11.52 13.80
CA LYS A 171 16.51 -10.21 14.26
C LYS A 171 17.74 -10.41 15.15
N GLY A 172 18.87 -9.88 14.74
CA GLY A 172 20.09 -9.92 15.52
C GLY A 172 19.86 -9.33 16.91
N ALA A 173 20.35 -9.98 17.88
CA ALA A 173 20.30 -9.52 19.25
C ALA A 173 21.07 -8.22 19.43
#